data_800eb62db6cd906e51da72a3f0a92da6
#
_entry.id   800eb62db6cd906e51da72a3f0a92da6
#
_cell.length_a   1.000
_cell.length_b   1.000
_cell.length_c   1.000
_cell.angle_alpha   90.00
_cell.angle_beta   90.00
_cell.angle_gamma   90.00
#
_symmetry.space_group_name_H-M   'P 1'
#
loop_
_entity.id
_entity.type
_entity.pdbx_description
1 polymer ?
#
loop_
_entity_poly.entity_id
_entity_poly.type
_entity_poly.pdbx_seq_one_letter_code
_entity_poly.pdbx_strand_id
1 'polypeptide(L)'
;NKGMLVENIVAQMLRASGHRLYFYSQYSNVADDRMEIDFLIQKPTISNRHNISPIEVKSSTRYTLTSLGKFMKKYNTQLYQPYVIHYQDLKNEGGIVFLPIYMTIFL
;
A
#
# COMPACT_ATOMS: atom_id res chain seq x y z
N ASN A 1 -4.06 10.17 17.17
CA ASN A 1 -4.55 8.85 16.79
C ASN A 1 -3.37 8.02 16.29
N LYS A 2 -3.27 6.80 16.78
CA LYS A 2 -2.15 5.89 16.48
C LYS A 2 -2.05 5.59 14.97
N GLY A 3 -3.18 5.36 14.31
CA GLY A 3 -3.21 5.08 12.88
C GLY A 3 -2.63 6.21 12.06
N MET A 4 -3.03 7.44 12.33
CA MET A 4 -2.51 8.63 11.64
C MET A 4 -1.01 8.81 11.91
N LEU A 5 -0.57 8.57 13.14
CA LEU A 5 0.84 8.69 13.48
C LEU A 5 1.69 7.71 12.70
N VAL A 6 1.27 6.45 12.63
CA VAL A 6 1.99 5.41 11.90
C VAL A 6 2.02 5.72 10.40
N GLU A 7 0.89 6.15 9.83
CA GLU A 7 0.85 6.56 8.43
C GLU A 7 1.82 7.69 8.14
N ASN A 8 1.88 8.70 9.02
CA ASN A 8 2.80 9.82 8.85
C ASN A 8 4.26 9.37 8.90
N ILE A 9 4.59 8.45 9.80
CA ILE A 9 5.95 7.89 9.88
C ILE A 9 6.30 7.16 8.59
N VAL A 10 5.41 6.31 8.09
CA VAL A 10 5.63 5.58 6.85
C VAL A 10 5.77 6.56 5.67
N ALA A 11 4.92 7.60 5.61
CA ALA A 11 5.01 8.62 4.56
C ALA A 11 6.38 9.29 4.56
N GLN A 12 6.90 9.66 5.74
CA GLN A 12 8.22 10.28 5.86
C GLN A 12 9.32 9.32 5.41
N MET A 13 9.23 8.06 5.77
CA MET A 13 10.22 7.06 5.37
C MET A 13 10.23 6.85 3.85
N LEU A 14 9.06 6.80 3.23
CA LEU A 14 8.94 6.65 1.78
C LEU A 14 9.50 7.87 1.05
N ARG A 15 9.19 9.07 1.52
CA ARG A 15 9.74 10.31 0.94
C ARG A 15 11.25 10.37 1.11
N ALA A 16 11.77 9.98 2.26
CA ALA A 16 13.22 9.94 2.51
C ALA A 16 13.93 8.97 1.57
N SER A 17 13.25 7.92 1.14
CA SER A 17 13.76 6.96 0.15
C SER A 17 13.62 7.45 -1.29
N GLY A 18 13.11 8.66 -1.50
CA GLY A 18 13.02 9.27 -2.82
C GLY A 18 11.70 9.06 -3.54
N HIS A 19 10.72 8.49 -2.88
CA HIS A 19 9.42 8.26 -3.51
C HIS A 19 8.56 9.51 -3.52
N ARG A 20 7.89 9.74 -4.65
CA ARG A 20 6.74 10.63 -4.71
C ARG A 20 5.52 9.83 -4.30
N LEU A 21 4.75 10.36 -3.36
CA LEU A 21 3.58 9.68 -2.83
C LEU A 21 2.33 10.13 -3.56
N TYR A 22 1.50 9.17 -3.92
CA TYR A 22 0.17 9.40 -4.45
C TYR A 22 -0.83 8.73 -3.51
N PHE A 23 -2.04 9.27 -3.50
CA PHE A 23 -3.14 8.73 -2.69
C PHE A 23 -4.23 8.24 -3.64
N TYR A 24 -4.98 7.24 -3.21
CA TYR A 24 -6.06 6.72 -4.00
C TYR A 24 -7.31 6.56 -3.15
N SER A 25 -8.42 7.08 -3.67
CA SER A 25 -9.70 6.97 -3.00
C SER A 25 -10.78 6.91 -4.08
N GLN A 26 -11.63 5.90 -4.00
CA GLN A 26 -12.81 5.78 -4.85
C GLN A 26 -14.03 5.86 -3.96
N TYR A 27 -14.78 6.94 -4.11
CA TYR A 27 -15.99 7.17 -3.35
C TYR A 27 -17.18 6.57 -4.09
N SER A 28 -18.10 5.94 -3.33
CA SER A 28 -19.35 5.42 -3.87
C SER A 28 -20.36 5.26 -2.76
N ASN A 29 -21.65 5.38 -3.09
CA ASN A 29 -22.75 5.06 -2.16
C ASN A 29 -22.91 3.55 -1.99
N VAL A 30 -22.34 2.75 -2.90
CA VAL A 30 -22.35 1.29 -2.83
C VAL A 30 -21.05 0.84 -2.15
N ALA A 31 -21.18 0.14 -1.02
CA ALA A 31 -20.02 -0.26 -0.22
C ALA A 31 -19.01 -1.09 -1.01
N ASP A 32 -19.48 -1.97 -1.89
CA ASP A 32 -18.61 -2.84 -2.67
C ASP A 32 -17.73 -2.08 -3.67
N ASP A 33 -18.15 -0.87 -4.05
CA ASP A 33 -17.41 -0.04 -5.01
C ASP A 33 -16.46 0.94 -4.32
N ARG A 34 -16.53 1.05 -3.00
CA ARG A 34 -15.64 1.94 -2.24
C ARG A 34 -14.29 1.28 -2.02
N MET A 35 -13.23 2.05 -2.23
CA MET A 35 -11.88 1.60 -1.87
C MET A 35 -11.00 2.79 -1.60
N GLU A 36 -10.06 2.60 -0.68
CA GLU A 36 -9.11 3.61 -0.26
C GLU A 36 -7.77 2.95 -0.01
N ILE A 37 -6.73 3.49 -0.63
CA ILE A 37 -5.36 2.99 -0.50
C ILE A 37 -4.53 4.12 0.12
N ASP A 38 -3.79 3.80 1.17
CA ASP A 38 -3.03 4.80 1.92
C ASP A 38 -2.01 5.50 1.03
N PHE A 39 -1.20 4.74 0.29
CA PHE A 39 -0.19 5.30 -0.60
C PHE A 39 -0.07 4.49 -1.87
N LEU A 40 0.24 5.17 -2.96
CA LEU A 40 0.72 4.56 -4.20
C LEU A 40 2.13 5.07 -4.45
N ILE A 41 3.03 4.17 -4.79
CA ILE A 41 4.34 4.54 -5.30
C ILE A 41 4.50 3.97 -6.70
N GLN A 42 5.33 4.62 -7.49
CA GLN A 42 5.59 4.22 -8.86
C GLN A 42 7.03 3.73 -8.96
N LYS A 43 7.20 2.53 -9.49
CA LYS A 43 8.53 1.98 -9.75
C LYS A 43 8.91 2.29 -11.19
N PRO A 44 10.05 2.95 -11.43
CA PRO A 44 10.54 3.10 -12.79
C PRO A 44 10.92 1.73 -13.33
N THR A 45 10.25 1.31 -14.39
CA THR A 45 10.53 0.04 -15.06
C THR A 45 10.73 0.30 -16.54
N ILE A 46 11.36 -0.65 -17.23
CA ILE A 46 11.54 -0.60 -18.69
C ILE A 46 10.18 -0.65 -19.39
N SER A 47 9.21 -1.32 -18.77
CA SER A 47 7.83 -1.37 -19.22
C SER A 47 7.00 -0.36 -18.45
N ASN A 48 6.18 0.46 -19.14
CA ASN A 48 5.22 1.36 -18.50
C ASN A 48 4.03 0.62 -17.88
N ARG A 49 3.96 -0.68 -18.05
CA ARG A 49 2.98 -1.55 -17.40
C ARG A 49 3.53 -2.08 -16.09
N HIS A 50 2.66 -2.45 -15.16
CA HIS A 50 3.03 -3.11 -13.91
C HIS A 50 4.02 -2.28 -13.07
N ASN A 51 3.81 -0.99 -12.99
CA ASN A 51 4.72 -0.09 -12.27
C ASN A 51 4.11 0.56 -11.03
N ILE A 52 2.86 0.27 -10.70
CA ILE A 52 2.16 0.86 -9.55
C ILE A 52 2.20 -0.12 -8.39
N SER A 53 2.72 0.35 -7.25
CA SER A 53 2.72 -0.42 -6.00
C SER A 53 1.82 0.26 -4.98
N PRO A 54 0.66 -0.35 -4.66
CA PRO A 54 -0.17 0.12 -3.57
C PRO A 54 0.43 -0.27 -2.22
N ILE A 55 0.33 0.61 -1.24
CA ILE A 55 0.86 0.41 0.11
C ILE A 55 -0.26 0.70 1.10
N GLU A 56 -0.61 -0.31 1.90
CA GLU A 56 -1.53 -0.17 3.01
C GLU A 56 -0.77 -0.20 4.33
N VAL A 57 -1.11 0.71 5.23
CA VAL A 57 -0.50 0.79 6.56
C VAL A 57 -1.52 0.32 7.59
N LYS A 58 -1.15 -0.68 8.36
CA LYS A 58 -2.02 -1.27 9.39
C LYS A 58 -1.37 -1.14 10.75
N SER A 59 -2.01 -0.39 11.64
CA SER A 59 -1.48 -0.10 12.98
C SER A 59 -2.02 -1.03 14.07
N SER A 60 -2.94 -1.94 13.74
CA SER A 60 -3.45 -2.93 14.66
C SER A 60 -3.08 -4.34 14.20
N THR A 61 -3.09 -5.29 15.13
CA THR A 61 -2.74 -6.69 14.82
C THR A 61 -3.82 -7.41 14.03
N ARG A 62 -5.06 -6.96 14.15
CA ARG A 62 -6.19 -7.49 13.38
C ARG A 62 -6.64 -6.45 12.37
N TYR A 63 -6.71 -6.86 11.13
CA TYR A 63 -7.11 -5.96 10.05
C TYR A 63 -7.66 -6.75 8.87
N THR A 64 -8.34 -6.05 7.97
CA THR A 64 -8.80 -6.61 6.70
C THR A 64 -8.07 -5.92 5.57
N LEU A 65 -8.04 -6.58 4.42
CA LEU A 65 -7.41 -6.07 3.20
C LEU A 65 -8.45 -5.88 2.09
N THR A 66 -9.66 -5.49 2.47
CA THR A 66 -10.77 -5.37 1.54
C THR A 66 -10.47 -4.37 0.42
N SER A 67 -10.01 -3.16 0.77
CA SER A 67 -9.68 -2.14 -0.23
C SER A 67 -8.51 -2.55 -1.10
N LEU A 68 -7.47 -3.12 -0.50
CA LEU A 68 -6.30 -3.56 -1.25
C LEU A 68 -6.68 -4.66 -2.25
N GLY A 69 -7.49 -5.62 -1.82
CA GLY A 69 -7.97 -6.69 -2.70
C GLY A 69 -8.76 -6.16 -3.87
N LYS A 70 -9.64 -5.20 -3.64
CA LYS A 70 -10.40 -4.53 -4.71
C LYS A 70 -9.49 -3.79 -5.67
N PHE A 71 -8.50 -3.07 -5.14
CA PHE A 71 -7.55 -2.32 -5.96
C PHE A 71 -6.72 -3.26 -6.85
N MET A 72 -6.21 -4.33 -6.26
CA MET A 72 -5.41 -5.32 -7.00
C MET A 72 -6.19 -5.92 -8.17
N LYS A 73 -7.47 -6.19 -7.96
CA LYS A 73 -8.34 -6.73 -8.99
C LYS A 73 -8.62 -5.72 -10.07
N LYS A 74 -8.92 -4.47 -9.70
CA LYS A 74 -9.27 -3.41 -10.65
C LYS A 74 -8.09 -3.00 -11.51
N TYR A 75 -6.90 -2.93 -10.95
CA TYR A 75 -5.71 -2.39 -11.61
C TYR A 75 -4.66 -3.46 -11.88
N ASN A 76 -5.07 -4.70 -12.11
CA ASN A 76 -4.16 -5.84 -12.28
C ASN A 76 -3.16 -5.65 -13.44
N THR A 77 -3.52 -4.86 -14.45
CA THR A 77 -2.63 -4.62 -15.60
C THR A 77 -1.54 -3.58 -15.31
N GLN A 78 -1.74 -2.74 -14.27
CA GLN A 78 -0.77 -1.73 -13.86
C GLN A 78 -0.03 -2.11 -12.58
N LEU A 79 -0.48 -3.17 -11.93
CA LEU A 79 0.01 -3.57 -10.61
C LEU A 79 1.43 -4.12 -10.70
N TYR A 80 2.34 -3.56 -9.89
CA TYR A 80 3.68 -4.11 -9.71
C TYR A 80 3.71 -5.00 -8.48
N GLN A 81 3.99 -4.46 -7.32
CA GLN A 81 4.07 -5.21 -6.07
C GLN A 81 3.24 -4.53 -5.00
N PRO A 82 2.16 -5.15 -4.52
CA PRO A 82 1.42 -4.64 -3.36
C PRO A 82 2.18 -4.87 -2.05
N TYR A 83 2.08 -3.92 -1.14
CA TYR A 83 2.71 -3.99 0.18
C TYR A 83 1.70 -3.70 1.27
N VAL A 84 1.85 -4.41 2.38
CA VAL A 84 1.20 -4.07 3.65
C VAL A 84 2.30 -3.79 4.67
N ILE A 85 2.26 -2.62 5.27
CA ILE A 85 3.16 -2.25 6.35
C ILE A 85 2.43 -2.48 7.66
N HIS A 86 2.97 -3.32 8.52
CA HIS A 86 2.30 -3.73 9.77
C HIS A 86 3.30 -3.89 10.91
N TYR A 87 2.80 -4.30 12.08
CA TYR A 87 3.64 -4.53 13.25
C TYR A 87 4.16 -5.96 13.38
N GLN A 88 3.81 -6.82 12.44
CA GLN A 88 4.18 -8.22 12.48
C GLN A 88 5.41 -8.48 11.61
N ASP A 89 5.82 -9.75 11.57
CA ASP A 89 7.01 -10.14 10.83
C ASP A 89 6.80 -10.05 9.31
N LEU A 90 7.93 -10.02 8.61
CA LEU A 90 7.96 -10.11 7.16
C LEU A 90 7.32 -11.42 6.70
N LYS A 91 6.42 -11.32 5.72
CA LYS A 91 5.88 -12.49 5.04
C LYS A 91 5.46 -12.14 3.63
N ASN A 92 5.30 -13.16 2.81
CA ASN A 92 4.82 -13.03 1.44
C ASN A 92 3.62 -13.97 1.29
N GLU A 93 2.45 -13.44 0.99
CA GLU A 93 1.23 -14.21 0.92
C GLU A 93 0.24 -13.56 -0.05
N GLY A 94 -0.34 -14.37 -0.94
CA GLY A 94 -1.35 -13.88 -1.89
C GLY A 94 -0.84 -12.81 -2.85
N GLY A 95 0.44 -12.83 -3.18
CA GLY A 95 1.05 -11.81 -4.03
C GLY A 95 1.36 -10.51 -3.30
N ILE A 96 1.13 -10.42 -2.00
CA ILE A 96 1.36 -9.24 -1.18
C ILE A 96 2.59 -9.48 -0.31
N VAL A 97 3.49 -8.50 -0.28
CA VAL A 97 4.61 -8.49 0.66
C VAL A 97 4.20 -7.71 1.90
N PHE A 98 4.22 -8.38 3.05
CA PHE A 98 3.93 -7.78 4.34
C PHE A 98 5.25 -7.44 5.02
N LEU A 99 5.44 -6.17 5.36
CA LEU A 99 6.69 -5.67 5.92
C LEU A 99 6.48 -5.11 7.32
N PRO A 100 7.38 -5.42 8.27
CA PRO A 100 7.43 -4.64 9.51
C PRO A 100 7.70 -3.17 9.19
N ILE A 101 7.21 -2.27 10.03
CA ILE A 101 7.30 -0.82 9.79
C ILE A 101 8.73 -0.38 9.49
N TYR A 102 9.71 -0.87 10.25
CA TYR A 102 11.11 -0.46 10.09
C TYR A 102 11.70 -0.83 8.72
N MET A 103 11.11 -1.79 8.02
CA MET A 103 11.59 -2.19 6.69
C MET A 103 11.05 -1.30 5.56
N THR A 104 10.21 -0.33 5.88
CA THR A 104 9.71 0.63 4.89
C THR A 104 10.85 1.36 4.18
N ILE A 105 11.97 1.59 4.87
CA ILE A 105 13.15 2.26 4.29
C ILE A 105 13.75 1.53 3.10
N PHE A 106 13.43 0.25 2.92
CA PHE A 106 13.94 -0.54 1.81
C PHE A 106 13.05 -0.49 0.56
N LEU A 107 11.91 0.17 0.64
CA LEU A 107 11.02 0.36 -0.50
C LEU A 107 11.49 1.54 -1.43
#